data_ffdcb9eda0b680e1496124bc154241a4
#
_entry.id   ffdcb9eda0b680e1496124bc154241a4
#
_cell.length_a   1.000
_cell.length_b   1.000
_cell.length_c   1.000
_cell.angle_alpha   90.00
_cell.angle_beta   90.00
_cell.angle_gamma   90.00
#
_symmetry.space_group_name_H-M   'P 1'
#
loop_
_entity.id
_entity.type
_entity.pdbx_description
1 polymer ?
#
loop_
_entity_poly.entity_id
_entity_poly.type
_entity_poly.pdbx_seq_one_letter_code
_entity_poly.pdbx_strand_id
1 'polypeptide(L)'
;VKNEKRNPILKLGDHIKGLFKNPDRRKVKDRIMGDNGYWFESEIKKNKHVDRISRISSIDEYLRREHAILARPNFEFKGKTFETAKIILQTLKSIIRFHTGYICSNPVSLTGDKELVSFLNKVYKKGSYNKTDMEVAKELVSYGDAFEYVYLDDNDIIRSKIIRNKDSYPVYDGHGTYISFIEYWKDEETREDNYVIYYPDRVEVYENQKLVDTKVNLTGLPIWYSAMDKSRYDKFGDPFILDLIPLMDTIENLLSKLDDAVTTLSLNPLGVVSGQRIDSSIPNNIVGTVLNLEDGSDFKYASADMDRDSIKLELDYIIQQFFSVACVPSSILGQSNVSNVSETSITMLYQQTDNFCKQYIASMQEGFAKRLEYMRKLLEIKGITITDEVFDSISVSFNVNRPVDNKSDMKNMKMQHECGAMSKQTIIDRSPYTTDTSLEMERIEAERIKEEQNTSGDSQEVNRTDADMETDSKLENMIDGKAD
;
A
#
# COMPACT_ATOMS: atom_id res chain seq x y z
N VAL A 1 -48.34 14.19 26.32
CA VAL A 1 -47.10 13.45 26.52
C VAL A 1 -46.01 14.20 25.78
N LYS A 2 -45.20 15.03 26.53
CA LYS A 2 -44.08 15.78 25.98
C LYS A 2 -42.88 14.83 25.82
N ASN A 3 -42.52 14.47 24.59
CA ASN A 3 -41.23 13.86 24.28
C ASN A 3 -40.16 14.96 24.30
N GLU A 4 -39.46 15.10 25.40
CA GLU A 4 -38.21 15.86 25.43
C GLU A 4 -37.16 15.13 24.59
N LYS A 5 -36.87 15.71 23.43
CA LYS A 5 -35.68 15.36 22.63
C LYS A 5 -34.45 15.78 23.47
N ARG A 6 -33.92 14.86 24.30
CA ARG A 6 -32.63 15.07 24.98
C ARG A 6 -31.54 15.24 23.92
N ASN A 7 -30.81 16.34 24.04
CA ASN A 7 -29.71 16.72 23.19
C ASN A 7 -28.70 15.54 23.08
N PRO A 8 -28.32 15.10 21.86
CA PRO A 8 -27.36 13.97 21.68
C PRO A 8 -26.04 14.16 22.43
N ILE A 9 -25.58 15.39 22.61
CA ILE A 9 -24.38 15.75 23.39
C ILE A 9 -24.54 15.36 24.89
N LEU A 10 -25.75 15.47 25.47
CA LEU A 10 -26.02 15.04 26.86
C LEU A 10 -26.02 13.53 26.99
N LYS A 11 -26.53 12.78 26.00
CA LYS A 11 -26.44 11.31 25.97
C LYS A 11 -25.00 10.83 25.87
N LEU A 12 -24.17 11.52 25.06
CA LEU A 12 -22.74 11.24 24.95
C LEU A 12 -22.04 11.47 26.31
N GLY A 13 -22.35 12.55 27.00
CA GLY A 13 -21.83 12.84 28.36
C GLY A 13 -22.18 11.77 29.39
N ASP A 14 -23.39 11.18 29.32
CA ASP A 14 -23.80 10.11 30.23
C ASP A 14 -23.18 8.76 29.85
N HIS A 15 -22.94 8.48 28.57
CA HIS A 15 -22.21 7.30 28.12
C HIS A 15 -20.72 7.38 28.50
N ILE A 16 -20.12 8.55 28.38
CA ILE A 16 -18.74 8.82 28.84
C ILE A 16 -18.63 8.64 30.36
N LYS A 17 -19.59 9.13 31.15
CA LYS A 17 -19.64 8.91 32.60
C LYS A 17 -19.76 7.42 32.99
N GLY A 18 -20.45 6.62 32.16
CA GLY A 18 -20.56 5.16 32.32
C GLY A 18 -19.22 4.45 32.13
N LEU A 19 -18.43 4.86 31.12
CA LEU A 19 -17.10 4.32 30.84
C LEU A 19 -16.08 4.58 31.97
N PHE A 20 -16.25 5.67 32.75
CA PHE A 20 -15.38 6.02 33.88
C PHE A 20 -15.81 5.42 35.22
N LYS A 21 -16.90 4.65 35.28
CA LYS A 21 -17.35 3.98 36.51
C LYS A 21 -16.56 2.72 36.84
N ASN A 22 -15.66 2.25 35.99
CA ASN A 22 -14.82 1.10 36.27
C ASN A 22 -13.65 1.53 37.19
N PRO A 23 -13.59 1.04 38.46
CA PRO A 23 -12.58 1.46 39.43
C PRO A 23 -11.14 1.15 39.00
N ASP A 24 -10.93 0.12 38.17
CA ASP A 24 -9.60 -0.20 37.67
C ASP A 24 -9.10 0.82 36.63
N ARG A 25 -9.99 1.40 35.84
CA ARG A 25 -9.62 2.48 34.91
C ARG A 25 -9.24 3.78 35.61
N ARG A 26 -9.83 4.07 36.79
CA ARG A 26 -9.41 5.22 37.60
C ARG A 26 -7.98 5.06 38.12
N LYS A 27 -7.62 3.87 38.62
CA LYS A 27 -6.26 3.59 39.10
C LYS A 27 -5.21 3.68 38.02
N VAL A 28 -5.56 3.34 36.78
CA VAL A 28 -4.68 3.49 35.62
C VAL A 28 -4.54 4.97 35.23
N LYS A 29 -5.64 5.75 35.24
CA LYS A 29 -5.62 7.19 35.05
C LYS A 29 -4.73 7.88 36.09
N ASP A 30 -4.86 7.54 37.36
CA ASP A 30 -4.04 8.11 38.45
C ASP A 30 -2.57 7.69 38.37
N ARG A 31 -2.25 6.51 37.79
CA ARG A 31 -0.87 6.06 37.52
C ARG A 31 -0.21 6.77 36.35
N ILE A 32 -0.97 7.06 35.29
CA ILE A 32 -0.48 7.78 34.12
C ILE A 32 -0.34 9.26 34.42
N MET A 33 -1.27 9.81 35.19
CA MET A 33 -1.29 11.21 35.64
C MET A 33 -0.52 11.44 36.94
N GLY A 34 0.47 10.59 37.28
CA GLY A 34 1.32 10.82 38.47
C GLY A 34 1.65 12.32 38.63
N ASP A 35 2.01 12.75 39.80
CA ASP A 35 2.13 14.15 40.29
C ASP A 35 2.82 15.19 39.38
N ASN A 36 3.45 14.75 38.28
CA ASN A 36 4.02 15.61 37.25
C ASN A 36 3.15 15.53 36.00
N GLY A 37 2.44 16.60 35.67
CA GLY A 37 1.53 16.72 34.51
C GLY A 37 2.12 16.41 33.13
N TYR A 38 3.38 15.99 33.06
CA TYR A 38 4.14 15.73 31.80
C TYR A 38 4.59 14.26 31.70
N TRP A 39 3.73 13.32 32.10
CA TRP A 39 4.01 11.87 32.06
C TRP A 39 4.41 11.38 30.65
N PHE A 40 3.93 12.02 29.59
CA PHE A 40 4.16 11.68 28.20
C PHE A 40 5.63 11.81 27.79
N GLU A 41 6.39 12.75 28.37
CA GLU A 41 7.83 12.88 28.13
C GLU A 41 8.61 11.65 28.62
N SER A 42 8.20 11.07 29.71
CA SER A 42 8.81 9.85 30.25
C SER A 42 8.40 8.62 29.45
N GLU A 43 7.18 8.60 28.90
CA GLU A 43 6.67 7.48 28.09
C GLU A 43 7.45 7.36 26.77
N ILE A 44 7.64 8.46 26.05
CA ILE A 44 8.35 8.43 24.74
C ILE A 44 9.81 8.00 24.88
N LYS A 45 10.42 8.18 26.06
CA LYS A 45 11.81 7.80 26.37
C LYS A 45 11.97 6.34 26.79
N LYS A 46 10.89 5.55 26.88
CA LYS A 46 10.99 4.12 27.21
C LYS A 46 11.72 3.36 26.10
N ASN A 47 12.56 2.40 26.49
CA ASN A 47 13.40 1.64 25.55
C ASN A 47 12.61 1.05 24.40
N LYS A 48 11.40 0.50 24.64
CA LYS A 48 10.53 -0.04 23.61
C LYS A 48 10.23 0.94 22.46
N HIS A 49 10.05 2.23 22.79
CA HIS A 49 9.81 3.28 21.81
C HIS A 49 11.11 3.73 21.14
N VAL A 50 12.18 3.90 21.91
CA VAL A 50 13.49 4.29 21.40
C VAL A 50 14.00 3.27 20.38
N ASP A 51 13.92 1.97 20.71
CA ASP A 51 14.36 0.88 19.82
C ASP A 51 13.51 0.83 18.54
N ARG A 52 12.19 1.01 18.67
CA ARG A 52 11.30 1.08 17.52
C ARG A 52 11.62 2.27 16.61
N ILE A 53 11.75 3.46 17.16
CA ILE A 53 12.07 4.68 16.39
C ILE A 53 13.45 4.58 15.73
N SER A 54 14.43 3.96 16.39
CA SER A 54 15.75 3.71 15.78
C SER A 54 15.62 2.83 14.52
N ARG A 55 14.84 1.74 14.57
CA ARG A 55 14.57 0.88 13.40
C ARG A 55 13.87 1.64 12.28
N ILE A 56 12.87 2.46 12.60
CA ILE A 56 12.17 3.31 11.63
C ILE A 56 13.14 4.31 10.98
N SER A 57 14.02 4.94 11.79
CA SER A 57 15.00 5.90 11.28
C SER A 57 15.97 5.26 10.28
N SER A 58 16.43 4.03 10.55
CA SER A 58 17.31 3.29 9.63
C SER A 58 16.60 3.02 8.29
N ILE A 59 15.31 2.69 8.30
CA ILE A 59 14.52 2.52 7.07
C ILE A 59 14.40 3.87 6.34
N ASP A 60 14.09 4.94 7.05
CA ASP A 60 13.96 6.29 6.48
C ASP A 60 15.25 6.78 5.81
N GLU A 61 16.42 6.52 6.42
CA GLU A 61 17.75 6.82 5.86
C GLU A 61 17.92 6.10 4.52
N TYR A 62 17.65 4.80 4.48
CA TYR A 62 17.69 4.02 3.25
C TYR A 62 16.75 4.58 2.17
N LEU A 63 15.49 4.87 2.53
CA LEU A 63 14.53 5.44 1.61
C LEU A 63 14.90 6.85 1.15
N ARG A 64 15.72 7.59 1.88
CA ARG A 64 16.29 8.90 1.50
C ARG A 64 17.59 8.82 0.70
N ARG A 65 18.06 7.62 0.36
CA ARG A 65 19.30 7.34 -0.36
C ARG A 65 20.56 7.46 0.50
N GLU A 66 20.45 7.36 1.80
CA GLU A 66 21.57 7.39 2.74
C GLU A 66 22.02 5.94 3.00
N HIS A 67 22.54 5.27 1.94
CA HIS A 67 22.96 3.87 2.00
C HIS A 67 24.36 3.73 2.56
N ALA A 68 24.66 2.58 3.18
CA ALA A 68 25.95 2.27 3.78
C ALA A 68 27.12 2.38 2.78
N ILE A 69 26.88 2.12 1.49
CA ILE A 69 27.91 2.23 0.43
C ILE A 69 28.48 3.64 0.29
N LEU A 70 27.75 4.70 0.69
CA LEU A 70 28.25 6.07 0.63
C LEU A 70 29.43 6.32 1.59
N ALA A 71 29.50 5.56 2.67
CA ALA A 71 30.60 5.63 3.64
C ALA A 71 31.87 4.90 3.17
N ARG A 72 31.85 4.25 2.00
CA ARG A 72 32.98 3.55 1.45
C ARG A 72 34.15 4.51 1.23
N PRO A 73 35.37 4.25 1.80
CA PRO A 73 36.50 5.14 1.66
C PRO A 73 37.06 5.12 0.23
N ASN A 74 37.56 6.25 -0.21
CA ASN A 74 38.36 6.35 -1.43
C ASN A 74 39.68 5.60 -1.28
N PHE A 75 40.24 5.12 -2.39
CA PHE A 75 41.46 4.36 -2.41
C PHE A 75 42.66 5.31 -2.65
N GLU A 76 43.66 5.24 -1.81
CA GLU A 76 44.88 6.01 -1.97
C GLU A 76 46.02 5.10 -2.47
N PHE A 77 46.65 5.50 -3.57
CA PHE A 77 47.82 4.80 -4.09
C PHE A 77 48.87 5.80 -4.59
N LYS A 78 50.08 5.68 -4.07
CA LYS A 78 51.22 6.54 -4.42
C LYS A 78 50.91 8.04 -4.35
N GLY A 79 50.18 8.47 -3.29
CA GLY A 79 49.85 9.88 -3.06
C GLY A 79 48.76 10.42 -4.01
N LYS A 80 48.11 9.59 -4.74
CA LYS A 80 46.92 9.93 -5.54
C LYS A 80 45.70 9.27 -4.93
N THR A 81 44.65 10.05 -4.78
CA THR A 81 43.31 9.56 -4.35
C THR A 81 42.53 9.12 -5.56
N PHE A 82 42.02 7.90 -5.54
CA PHE A 82 41.12 7.34 -6.52
C PHE A 82 39.74 7.27 -5.91
N GLU A 83 38.77 7.87 -6.57
CA GLU A 83 37.38 7.78 -6.15
C GLU A 83 36.85 6.36 -6.40
N THR A 84 36.30 5.75 -5.34
CA THR A 84 35.65 4.43 -5.45
C THR A 84 34.23 4.58 -5.95
N ALA A 85 33.77 3.66 -6.77
CA ALA A 85 32.38 3.60 -7.20
C ALA A 85 31.44 3.41 -6.00
N LYS A 86 30.30 4.12 -6.01
CA LYS A 86 29.28 4.10 -4.98
C LYS A 86 27.91 3.97 -5.64
N ILE A 87 27.58 2.75 -6.05
CA ILE A 87 26.32 2.46 -6.76
C ILE A 87 25.19 2.30 -5.74
N ILE A 88 24.16 3.12 -5.87
CA ILE A 88 22.95 3.08 -5.02
C ILE A 88 21.78 2.58 -5.84
N LEU A 89 21.08 1.57 -5.33
CA LEU A 89 19.88 1.00 -5.91
C LEU A 89 18.64 1.31 -5.05
N GLN A 90 17.65 1.98 -5.60
CA GLN A 90 16.40 2.28 -4.87
C GLN A 90 15.38 1.13 -4.97
N THR A 91 15.86 -0.11 -4.93
CA THR A 91 15.04 -1.32 -5.11
C THR A 91 14.02 -1.47 -3.98
N LEU A 92 14.39 -1.11 -2.74
CA LEU A 92 13.45 -1.15 -1.59
C LEU A 92 12.22 -0.26 -1.81
N LYS A 93 12.38 0.93 -2.39
CA LYS A 93 11.23 1.76 -2.79
C LYS A 93 10.32 1.09 -3.82
N SER A 94 10.93 0.37 -4.76
CA SER A 94 10.18 -0.34 -5.80
C SER A 94 9.40 -1.51 -5.20
N ILE A 95 9.98 -2.22 -4.24
CA ILE A 95 9.32 -3.30 -3.49
C ILE A 95 8.13 -2.78 -2.69
N ILE A 96 8.33 -1.68 -1.93
CA ILE A 96 7.22 -1.05 -1.19
C ILE A 96 6.08 -0.64 -2.14
N ARG A 97 6.40 0.00 -3.26
CA ARG A 97 5.41 0.39 -4.27
C ARG A 97 4.70 -0.81 -4.88
N PHE A 98 5.44 -1.89 -5.13
CA PHE A 98 4.88 -3.12 -5.66
C PHE A 98 3.85 -3.71 -4.69
N HIS A 99 4.21 -3.94 -3.43
CA HIS A 99 3.28 -4.51 -2.44
C HIS A 99 2.10 -3.59 -2.13
N THR A 100 2.34 -2.28 -1.98
CA THR A 100 1.26 -1.30 -1.78
C THR A 100 0.29 -1.30 -2.97
N GLY A 101 0.83 -1.29 -4.19
CA GLY A 101 0.01 -1.37 -5.41
C GLY A 101 -0.71 -2.71 -5.54
N TYR A 102 -0.08 -3.81 -5.14
CA TYR A 102 -0.71 -5.13 -5.16
C TYR A 102 -1.93 -5.22 -4.24
N ILE A 103 -1.85 -4.62 -3.04
CA ILE A 103 -2.91 -4.61 -2.04
C ILE A 103 -4.02 -3.61 -2.39
N CYS A 104 -3.68 -2.38 -2.79
CA CYS A 104 -4.60 -1.22 -2.83
C CYS A 104 -4.73 -0.53 -4.20
N SER A 105 -4.26 -1.11 -5.32
CA SER A 105 -4.51 -0.51 -6.65
C SER A 105 -6.00 -0.47 -6.99
N ASN A 106 -6.74 -1.50 -6.60
CA ASN A 106 -8.18 -1.49 -6.70
C ASN A 106 -8.77 -0.90 -5.42
N PRO A 107 -9.78 -0.01 -5.51
CA PRO A 107 -10.49 0.48 -4.35
C PRO A 107 -11.05 -0.67 -3.53
N VAL A 108 -11.06 -0.48 -2.22
CA VAL A 108 -11.67 -1.45 -1.29
C VAL A 108 -13.17 -1.49 -1.53
N SER A 109 -13.73 -2.68 -1.62
CA SER A 109 -15.17 -2.89 -1.83
C SER A 109 -15.89 -3.11 -0.52
N LEU A 110 -16.99 -2.37 -0.30
CA LEU A 110 -17.91 -2.57 0.81
C LEU A 110 -19.08 -3.42 0.33
N THR A 111 -19.42 -4.45 1.09
CA THR A 111 -20.56 -5.34 0.80
C THR A 111 -21.48 -5.39 2.01
N GLY A 112 -22.80 -5.60 1.81
CA GLY A 112 -23.80 -5.65 2.85
C GLY A 112 -25.10 -4.97 2.44
N ASP A 113 -25.79 -4.29 3.36
CA ASP A 113 -27.01 -3.54 3.06
C ASP A 113 -26.78 -2.49 1.96
N LYS A 114 -27.59 -2.51 0.92
CA LYS A 114 -27.38 -1.70 -0.29
C LYS A 114 -27.45 -0.20 -0.03
N GLU A 115 -28.36 0.23 0.82
CA GLU A 115 -28.54 1.66 1.12
C GLU A 115 -27.36 2.18 1.93
N LEU A 116 -26.94 1.43 2.95
CA LEU A 116 -25.79 1.78 3.79
C LEU A 116 -24.49 1.75 2.97
N VAL A 117 -24.27 0.75 2.14
CA VAL A 117 -23.09 0.66 1.26
C VAL A 117 -23.03 1.86 0.32
N SER A 118 -24.15 2.20 -0.36
CA SER A 118 -24.21 3.37 -1.25
C SER A 118 -23.89 4.68 -0.48
N PHE A 119 -24.40 4.79 0.75
CA PHE A 119 -24.13 5.93 1.59
C PHE A 119 -22.64 6.00 2.05
N LEU A 120 -22.09 4.90 2.51
CA LEU A 120 -20.68 4.82 2.92
C LEU A 120 -19.73 5.09 1.76
N ASN A 121 -20.04 4.64 0.55
CA ASN A 121 -19.27 4.95 -0.66
C ASN A 121 -19.22 6.47 -0.93
N LYS A 122 -20.31 7.21 -0.65
CA LYS A 122 -20.31 8.68 -0.73
C LYS A 122 -19.41 9.31 0.35
N VAL A 123 -19.41 8.76 1.56
CA VAL A 123 -18.51 9.18 2.66
C VAL A 123 -17.06 8.94 2.25
N TYR A 124 -16.73 7.74 1.73
CA TYR A 124 -15.41 7.36 1.24
C TYR A 124 -14.91 8.32 0.14
N LYS A 125 -15.77 8.60 -0.84
CA LYS A 125 -15.44 9.53 -1.93
C LYS A 125 -15.17 10.95 -1.42
N LYS A 126 -16.02 11.47 -0.53
CA LYS A 126 -15.85 12.82 0.05
C LYS A 126 -14.61 12.92 0.94
N GLY A 127 -14.32 11.88 1.72
CA GLY A 127 -13.17 11.79 2.61
C GLY A 127 -11.85 11.45 1.91
N SER A 128 -11.86 11.10 0.61
CA SER A 128 -10.70 10.65 -0.16
C SER A 128 -10.05 9.37 0.40
N TYR A 129 -10.87 8.44 0.91
CA TYR A 129 -10.41 7.24 1.62
C TYR A 129 -9.58 6.30 0.75
N ASN A 130 -9.79 6.25 -0.57
CA ASN A 130 -8.92 5.46 -1.46
C ASN A 130 -7.43 5.86 -1.35
N LYS A 131 -7.16 7.17 -1.18
CA LYS A 131 -5.80 7.65 -0.94
C LYS A 131 -5.30 7.26 0.46
N THR A 132 -6.17 7.43 1.46
CA THR A 132 -5.88 7.05 2.85
C THR A 132 -5.55 5.55 2.96
N ASP A 133 -6.28 4.69 2.26
CA ASP A 133 -6.06 3.25 2.24
C ASP A 133 -4.68 2.89 1.66
N MET A 134 -4.27 3.56 0.59
CA MET A 134 -2.92 3.41 0.04
C MET A 134 -1.84 3.91 1.01
N GLU A 135 -2.10 5.00 1.74
CA GLU A 135 -1.18 5.52 2.76
C GLU A 135 -1.05 4.54 3.93
N VAL A 136 -2.16 3.97 4.44
CA VAL A 136 -2.16 2.92 5.47
C VAL A 136 -1.36 1.71 5.02
N ALA A 137 -1.62 1.19 3.81
CA ALA A 137 -0.90 0.05 3.27
C ALA A 137 0.60 0.33 3.12
N LYS A 138 0.96 1.52 2.65
CA LYS A 138 2.36 1.94 2.51
C LYS A 138 3.08 2.01 3.86
N GLU A 139 2.48 2.66 4.87
CA GLU A 139 3.06 2.74 6.22
C GLU A 139 3.22 1.35 6.83
N LEU A 140 2.19 0.51 6.71
CA LEU A 140 2.17 -0.85 7.24
C LEU A 140 3.25 -1.74 6.58
N VAL A 141 3.37 -1.69 5.25
CA VAL A 141 4.40 -2.43 4.50
C VAL A 141 5.81 -1.90 4.80
N SER A 142 5.96 -0.57 4.96
CA SER A 142 7.29 0.03 5.18
C SER A 142 7.80 -0.17 6.60
N TYR A 143 6.93 -0.03 7.61
CA TYR A 143 7.35 0.09 9.01
C TYR A 143 6.74 -0.98 9.93
N GLY A 144 5.92 -1.88 9.40
CA GLY A 144 5.24 -2.92 10.17
C GLY A 144 4.01 -2.45 10.96
N ASP A 145 3.85 -1.13 11.13
CA ASP A 145 2.70 -0.50 11.80
C ASP A 145 2.16 0.67 10.99
N ALA A 146 0.88 1.00 11.17
CA ALA A 146 0.29 2.25 10.70
C ALA A 146 -0.70 2.77 11.74
N PHE A 147 -0.86 4.09 11.82
CA PHE A 147 -1.74 4.74 12.79
C PHE A 147 -2.65 5.72 12.08
N GLU A 148 -3.96 5.56 12.26
CA GLU A 148 -4.98 6.37 11.63
C GLU A 148 -5.88 7.04 12.66
N TYR A 149 -6.04 8.35 12.61
CA TYR A 149 -7.01 9.08 13.42
C TYR A 149 -8.16 9.57 12.56
N VAL A 150 -9.37 9.09 12.86
CA VAL A 150 -10.62 9.46 12.17
C VAL A 150 -11.24 10.65 12.89
N TYR A 151 -11.58 11.70 12.15
CA TYR A 151 -12.11 12.94 12.71
C TYR A 151 -13.12 13.60 11.77
N LEU A 152 -13.84 14.59 12.29
CA LEU A 152 -14.70 15.45 11.51
C LEU A 152 -13.95 16.78 11.25
N ASP A 153 -13.82 17.16 9.98
CA ASP A 153 -13.19 18.43 9.61
C ASP A 153 -14.14 19.62 9.79
N ASP A 154 -13.63 20.85 9.62
CA ASP A 154 -14.39 22.09 9.78
C ASP A 154 -15.54 22.24 8.75
N ASN A 155 -15.56 21.41 7.71
CA ASN A 155 -16.61 21.36 6.70
C ASN A 155 -17.60 20.19 6.94
N ASP A 156 -17.59 19.60 8.12
CA ASP A 156 -18.40 18.44 8.47
C ASP A 156 -18.15 17.22 7.58
N ILE A 157 -16.95 17.08 7.00
CA ILE A 157 -16.55 15.90 6.25
C ILE A 157 -15.77 14.94 7.16
N ILE A 158 -16.15 13.66 7.16
CA ILE A 158 -15.41 12.62 7.87
C ILE A 158 -14.11 12.37 7.11
N ARG A 159 -12.98 12.59 7.79
CA ARG A 159 -11.63 12.40 7.26
C ARG A 159 -10.77 11.56 8.19
N SER A 160 -9.67 11.09 7.66
CA SER A 160 -8.63 10.43 8.44
C SER A 160 -7.28 11.12 8.26
N LYS A 161 -6.52 11.19 9.34
CA LYS A 161 -5.11 11.58 9.37
C LYS A 161 -4.27 10.34 9.61
N ILE A 162 -3.33 10.06 8.71
CA ILE A 162 -2.30 9.04 8.96
C ILE A 162 -1.16 9.69 9.74
N ILE A 163 -0.90 9.17 10.93
CA ILE A 163 0.15 9.68 11.80
C ILE A 163 1.45 8.98 11.43
N ARG A 164 2.51 9.74 11.20
CA ARG A 164 3.81 9.21 10.78
C ARG A 164 4.35 8.25 11.83
N ASN A 165 4.87 7.13 11.42
CA ASN A 165 5.37 6.10 12.32
C ASN A 165 6.45 6.60 13.30
N LYS A 166 7.35 7.48 12.85
CA LYS A 166 8.41 8.06 13.68
C LYS A 166 7.89 8.98 14.80
N ASP A 167 6.68 9.54 14.61
CA ASP A 167 6.07 10.48 15.56
C ASP A 167 5.02 9.79 16.46
N SER A 168 4.86 8.47 16.37
CA SER A 168 3.78 7.68 16.95
C SER A 168 4.23 6.89 18.17
N TYR A 169 3.52 7.06 19.29
CA TYR A 169 3.84 6.41 20.57
C TYR A 169 2.57 5.88 21.23
N PRO A 170 2.11 4.67 20.90
CA PRO A 170 0.97 4.05 21.55
C PRO A 170 1.28 3.67 23.00
N VAL A 171 0.37 3.97 23.91
CA VAL A 171 0.51 3.79 25.35
C VAL A 171 -0.40 2.67 25.84
N TYR A 172 0.19 1.76 26.60
CA TYR A 172 -0.50 0.60 27.16
C TYR A 172 -0.47 0.62 28.69
N ASP A 173 -1.51 0.09 29.30
CA ASP A 173 -1.52 -0.19 30.73
C ASP A 173 -0.69 -1.44 31.07
N GLY A 174 -0.57 -1.76 32.36
CA GLY A 174 0.14 -2.94 32.85
C GLY A 174 -0.47 -4.28 32.40
N HIS A 175 -1.71 -4.28 31.91
CA HIS A 175 -2.42 -5.45 31.39
C HIS A 175 -2.34 -5.53 29.85
N GLY A 176 -1.70 -4.55 29.23
CA GLY A 176 -1.53 -4.50 27.80
C GLY A 176 -2.72 -3.93 27.02
N THR A 177 -3.64 -3.22 27.71
CA THR A 177 -4.74 -2.51 27.05
C THR A 177 -4.24 -1.19 26.48
N TYR A 178 -4.62 -0.88 25.24
CA TYR A 178 -4.33 0.39 24.57
C TYR A 178 -5.20 1.50 25.20
N ILE A 179 -4.56 2.47 25.88
CA ILE A 179 -5.25 3.45 26.75
C ILE A 179 -5.07 4.89 26.32
N SER A 180 -4.01 5.22 25.61
CA SER A 180 -3.70 6.55 25.11
C SER A 180 -2.73 6.46 23.96
N PHE A 181 -2.61 7.53 23.21
CA PHE A 181 -1.64 7.64 22.11
C PHE A 181 -1.00 9.01 22.15
N ILE A 182 0.31 9.06 21.93
CA ILE A 182 1.07 10.30 21.86
C ILE A 182 1.59 10.44 20.42
N GLU A 183 1.30 11.55 19.79
CA GLU A 183 1.97 12.01 18.58
C GLU A 183 2.98 13.07 19.02
N TYR A 184 4.26 12.83 18.78
CA TYR A 184 5.34 13.71 19.18
C TYR A 184 6.25 14.02 18.01
N TRP A 185 6.53 15.28 17.80
CA TRP A 185 7.53 15.72 16.83
C TRP A 185 8.25 16.96 17.35
N LYS A 186 9.45 17.13 16.90
CA LYS A 186 10.23 18.34 17.12
C LYS A 186 10.11 19.23 15.90
N ASP A 187 9.72 20.49 16.09
CA ASP A 187 9.68 21.47 15.02
C ASP A 187 11.10 21.74 14.49
N GLU A 188 11.26 21.77 13.18
CA GLU A 188 12.59 21.91 12.56
C GLU A 188 13.13 23.32 12.66
N GLU A 189 12.25 24.35 12.67
CA GLU A 189 12.62 25.77 12.71
C GLU A 189 12.76 26.27 14.14
N THR A 190 11.72 26.10 14.95
CA THR A 190 11.67 26.62 16.33
C THR A 190 12.41 25.73 17.33
N ARG A 191 12.68 24.47 16.98
CA ARG A 191 13.21 23.44 17.87
C ARG A 191 12.34 23.11 19.07
N GLU A 192 11.05 23.50 19.02
CA GLU A 192 10.09 23.23 20.06
C GLU A 192 9.56 21.80 19.99
N ASP A 193 9.31 21.24 21.17
CA ASP A 193 8.73 19.91 21.31
C ASP A 193 7.20 20.00 21.28
N ASN A 194 6.57 19.39 20.27
CA ASN A 194 5.14 19.39 20.09
C ASN A 194 4.56 18.01 20.41
N TYR A 195 3.48 17.99 21.18
CA TYR A 195 2.78 16.77 21.57
C TYR A 195 1.29 16.90 21.29
N VAL A 196 0.70 15.89 20.67
CA VAL A 196 -0.75 15.70 20.62
C VAL A 196 -1.06 14.38 21.34
N ILE A 197 -1.83 14.48 22.42
CA ILE A 197 -2.14 13.32 23.24
C ILE A 197 -3.61 12.97 23.03
N TYR A 198 -3.84 11.79 22.47
CA TYR A 198 -5.17 11.25 22.24
C TYR A 198 -5.59 10.38 23.43
N TYR A 199 -6.68 10.77 24.05
CA TYR A 199 -7.40 9.97 25.02
C TYR A 199 -8.73 9.49 24.42
N PRO A 200 -9.42 8.51 25.02
CA PRO A 200 -10.72 8.05 24.50
C PRO A 200 -11.80 9.13 24.45
N ASP A 201 -11.68 10.17 25.27
CA ASP A 201 -12.68 11.23 25.49
C ASP A 201 -12.23 12.63 25.03
N ARG A 202 -10.94 12.85 24.91
CA ARG A 202 -10.37 14.16 24.57
C ARG A 202 -9.04 14.05 23.82
N VAL A 203 -8.66 15.14 23.18
CA VAL A 203 -7.33 15.32 22.56
C VAL A 203 -6.73 16.58 23.19
N GLU A 204 -5.51 16.46 23.71
CA GLU A 204 -4.77 17.55 24.31
C GLU A 204 -3.55 17.90 23.43
N VAL A 205 -3.33 19.19 23.20
CA VAL A 205 -2.21 19.69 22.40
C VAL A 205 -1.26 20.47 23.31
N TYR A 206 0.01 20.10 23.28
CA TYR A 206 1.06 20.78 24.06
C TYR A 206 2.15 21.30 23.13
N GLU A 207 2.60 22.52 23.38
CA GLU A 207 3.81 23.11 22.85
C GLU A 207 4.83 23.22 23.98
N ASN A 208 5.97 22.57 23.81
CA ASN A 208 6.88 22.29 24.91
C ASN A 208 6.14 21.63 26.09
N GLN A 209 6.10 22.26 27.24
CA GLN A 209 5.38 21.76 28.42
C GLN A 209 4.07 22.53 28.68
N LYS A 210 3.61 23.38 27.75
CA LYS A 210 2.43 24.20 27.92
C LYS A 210 1.25 23.57 27.18
N LEU A 211 0.14 23.32 27.89
CA LEU A 211 -1.13 22.96 27.26
C LEU A 211 -1.67 24.14 26.47
N VAL A 212 -1.83 23.96 25.15
CA VAL A 212 -2.31 25.00 24.22
C VAL A 212 -3.79 24.83 23.93
N ASP A 213 -4.23 23.58 23.72
CA ASP A 213 -5.62 23.30 23.33
C ASP A 213 -6.10 21.97 23.90
N THR A 214 -7.42 21.88 24.14
CA THR A 214 -8.10 20.65 24.55
C THR A 214 -9.41 20.52 23.78
N LYS A 215 -9.55 19.45 22.99
CA LYS A 215 -10.74 19.15 22.18
C LYS A 215 -11.41 17.87 22.66
N VAL A 216 -12.72 17.78 22.47
CA VAL A 216 -13.46 16.53 22.69
C VAL A 216 -13.08 15.54 21.58
N ASN A 217 -12.72 14.31 21.97
CA ASN A 217 -12.48 13.25 21.02
C ASN A 217 -13.81 12.56 20.67
N LEU A 218 -14.27 12.74 19.46
CA LEU A 218 -15.57 12.23 19.01
C LEU A 218 -15.52 10.75 18.61
N THR A 219 -14.36 10.23 18.25
CA THR A 219 -14.19 8.86 17.74
C THR A 219 -13.57 7.93 18.77
N GLY A 220 -12.38 8.23 19.22
CA GLY A 220 -11.60 7.44 20.16
C GLY A 220 -10.11 7.52 19.86
N LEU A 221 -9.35 6.51 20.30
CA LEU A 221 -7.92 6.45 20.05
C LEU A 221 -7.61 6.24 18.55
N PRO A 222 -6.45 6.70 18.05
CA PRO A 222 -5.99 6.35 16.72
C PRO A 222 -6.04 4.84 16.51
N ILE A 223 -6.55 4.43 15.35
CA ILE A 223 -6.61 3.03 14.93
C ILE A 223 -5.18 2.57 14.69
N TRP A 224 -4.81 1.44 15.27
CA TRP A 224 -3.51 0.84 15.08
C TRP A 224 -3.62 -0.39 14.19
N TYR A 225 -2.95 -0.34 13.06
CA TYR A 225 -2.73 -1.43 12.15
C TYR A 225 -1.34 -2.00 12.44
N SER A 226 -1.23 -3.30 12.62
CA SER A 226 0.06 -3.92 12.92
C SER A 226 0.27 -5.17 12.08
N ALA A 227 1.45 -5.34 11.50
CA ALA A 227 1.81 -6.56 10.81
C ALA A 227 1.66 -7.77 11.73
N MET A 228 1.34 -8.94 11.15
CA MET A 228 1.18 -10.18 11.92
C MET A 228 2.51 -10.67 12.49
N ASP A 229 3.60 -10.48 11.73
CA ASP A 229 4.93 -10.75 12.21
C ASP A 229 5.32 -9.70 13.24
N LYS A 230 5.59 -10.18 14.45
CA LYS A 230 5.94 -9.32 15.59
C LYS A 230 7.28 -9.75 16.15
N SER A 231 8.09 -8.79 16.50
CA SER A 231 9.27 -9.06 17.29
C SER A 231 8.89 -9.80 18.59
N ARG A 232 9.69 -10.79 18.97
CA ARG A 232 9.39 -11.74 20.06
C ARG A 232 9.02 -11.08 21.41
N TYR A 233 9.42 -9.84 21.60
CA TYR A 233 9.23 -9.09 22.85
C TYR A 233 8.39 -7.83 22.70
N ASP A 234 7.95 -7.50 21.48
CA ASP A 234 7.25 -6.27 21.16
C ASP A 234 5.81 -6.53 20.72
N LYS A 235 4.94 -5.57 21.01
CA LYS A 235 3.58 -5.53 20.45
C LYS A 235 3.54 -4.95 19.03
N PHE A 236 4.63 -4.31 18.63
CA PHE A 236 4.77 -3.66 17.32
C PHE A 236 5.00 -4.69 16.21
N GLY A 237 4.50 -4.37 15.03
CA GLY A 237 4.80 -5.12 13.83
C GLY A 237 6.28 -5.03 13.49
N ASP A 238 6.83 -6.11 12.94
CA ASP A 238 8.21 -6.13 12.50
C ASP A 238 8.31 -5.63 11.04
N PRO A 239 9.11 -4.59 10.76
CA PRO A 239 9.27 -4.09 9.42
C PRO A 239 10.08 -5.08 8.55
N PHE A 240 9.43 -5.76 7.61
CA PHE A 240 10.12 -6.73 6.74
C PHE A 240 11.21 -6.11 5.88
N ILE A 241 11.18 -4.80 5.67
CA ILE A 241 12.23 -4.05 4.95
C ILE A 241 13.58 -4.18 5.62
N LEU A 242 13.64 -4.33 6.94
CA LEU A 242 14.90 -4.53 7.67
C LEU A 242 15.63 -5.80 7.26
N ASP A 243 14.91 -6.87 6.90
CA ASP A 243 15.51 -8.12 6.43
C ASP A 243 16.16 -7.97 5.05
N LEU A 244 15.72 -6.98 4.26
CA LEU A 244 16.23 -6.71 2.92
C LEU A 244 17.46 -5.81 2.89
N ILE A 245 17.65 -4.96 3.90
CA ILE A 245 18.76 -3.99 3.95
C ILE A 245 20.12 -4.68 3.83
N PRO A 246 20.46 -5.74 4.61
CA PRO A 246 21.77 -6.40 4.52
C PRO A 246 22.05 -7.03 3.14
N LEU A 247 21.01 -7.56 2.51
CA LEU A 247 21.12 -8.11 1.16
C LEU A 247 21.34 -7.00 0.13
N MET A 248 20.65 -5.87 0.29
CA MET A 248 20.83 -4.70 -0.59
C MET A 248 22.23 -4.12 -0.46
N ASP A 249 22.77 -3.96 0.77
CA ASP A 249 24.12 -3.53 1.03
C ASP A 249 25.15 -4.44 0.34
N THR A 250 24.91 -5.75 0.37
CA THR A 250 25.78 -6.73 -0.27
C THR A 250 25.77 -6.56 -1.79
N ILE A 251 24.60 -6.40 -2.40
CA ILE A 251 24.45 -6.20 -3.85
C ILE A 251 25.14 -4.90 -4.27
N GLU A 252 24.91 -3.79 -3.57
CA GLU A 252 25.50 -2.49 -3.89
C GLU A 252 27.03 -2.50 -3.75
N ASN A 253 27.54 -3.15 -2.70
CA ASN A 253 28.99 -3.32 -2.50
C ASN A 253 29.62 -4.17 -3.59
N LEU A 254 28.97 -5.28 -3.99
CA LEU A 254 29.46 -6.16 -5.05
C LEU A 254 29.47 -5.44 -6.40
N LEU A 255 28.40 -4.73 -6.75
CA LEU A 255 28.30 -3.95 -7.99
C LEU A 255 29.33 -2.80 -8.02
N SER A 256 29.52 -2.11 -6.91
CA SER A 256 30.51 -1.01 -6.81
C SER A 256 31.94 -1.52 -6.96
N LYS A 257 32.26 -2.68 -6.35
CA LYS A 257 33.58 -3.34 -6.55
C LYS A 257 33.77 -3.82 -7.96
N LEU A 258 32.72 -4.34 -8.60
CA LEU A 258 32.78 -4.77 -9.99
C LEU A 258 33.03 -3.59 -10.93
N ASP A 259 32.39 -2.45 -10.71
CA ASP A 259 32.61 -1.22 -11.47
C ASP A 259 34.04 -0.71 -11.31
N ASP A 260 34.56 -0.67 -10.07
CA ASP A 260 35.97 -0.33 -9.83
C ASP A 260 36.94 -1.28 -10.57
N ALA A 261 36.65 -2.58 -10.53
CA ALA A 261 37.50 -3.58 -11.21
C ALA A 261 37.46 -3.40 -12.75
N VAL A 262 36.28 -3.18 -13.33
CA VAL A 262 36.12 -2.93 -14.77
C VAL A 262 36.85 -1.64 -15.15
N THR A 263 36.66 -0.57 -14.38
CA THR A 263 37.30 0.72 -14.64
C THR A 263 38.83 0.64 -14.53
N THR A 264 39.35 -0.03 -13.49
CA THR A 264 40.80 -0.13 -13.25
C THR A 264 41.49 -1.07 -14.21
N LEU A 265 40.89 -2.25 -14.48
CA LEU A 265 41.56 -3.31 -15.25
C LEU A 265 41.28 -3.23 -16.74
N SER A 266 40.10 -2.77 -17.17
CA SER A 266 39.70 -2.71 -18.56
C SER A 266 39.97 -1.36 -19.22
N LEU A 267 39.74 -0.25 -18.50
CA LEU A 267 39.90 1.10 -19.04
C LEU A 267 41.32 1.68 -18.79
N ASN A 268 42.04 1.20 -17.76
CA ASN A 268 43.39 1.61 -17.43
C ASN A 268 44.31 0.38 -17.25
N PRO A 269 44.57 -0.39 -18.30
CA PRO A 269 45.40 -1.58 -18.18
C PRO A 269 46.82 -1.23 -17.80
N LEU A 270 47.42 -2.01 -16.87
CA LEU A 270 48.81 -1.86 -16.44
C LEU A 270 49.73 -2.36 -17.57
N GLY A 271 50.51 -1.48 -18.18
CA GLY A 271 51.58 -1.87 -19.09
C GLY A 271 52.74 -2.49 -18.34
N VAL A 272 53.10 -3.70 -18.68
CA VAL A 272 54.30 -4.40 -18.15
C VAL A 272 55.29 -4.56 -19.29
N VAL A 273 56.50 -4.07 -19.08
CA VAL A 273 57.65 -4.28 -19.95
C VAL A 273 58.58 -5.26 -19.28
N SER A 274 58.95 -6.31 -19.97
CA SER A 274 59.92 -7.30 -19.56
C SER A 274 61.13 -7.27 -20.49
N GLY A 275 62.36 -7.41 -19.92
CA GLY A 275 63.61 -7.45 -20.64
C GLY A 275 64.40 -6.13 -20.71
N GLN A 276 63.75 -4.97 -20.52
CA GLN A 276 64.46 -3.69 -20.46
C GLN A 276 63.87 -2.77 -19.38
N ARG A 277 64.65 -1.76 -18.98
CA ARG A 277 64.23 -0.71 -18.06
C ARG A 277 63.71 0.48 -18.87
N ILE A 278 62.52 0.96 -18.56
CA ILE A 278 61.98 2.18 -19.17
C ILE A 278 62.28 3.33 -18.20
N ASP A 279 63.05 4.31 -18.60
CA ASP A 279 63.44 5.47 -17.80
C ASP A 279 62.41 6.60 -17.83
N SER A 280 61.41 6.56 -18.69
CA SER A 280 60.34 7.57 -18.78
C SER A 280 58.99 6.98 -18.51
N SER A 281 58.19 7.65 -17.67
CA SER A 281 56.78 7.28 -17.48
C SER A 281 56.00 7.48 -18.78
N ILE A 282 55.28 6.47 -19.23
CA ILE A 282 54.36 6.56 -20.36
C ILE A 282 53.21 7.50 -19.95
N PRO A 283 52.99 8.62 -20.67
CA PRO A 283 51.87 9.51 -20.34
C PRO A 283 50.54 8.80 -20.51
N ASN A 284 49.66 8.85 -19.51
CA ASN A 284 48.39 8.16 -19.52
C ASN A 284 47.34 8.75 -20.50
N ASN A 285 47.65 9.85 -21.14
CA ASN A 285 46.71 10.61 -22.00
C ASN A 285 47.05 10.59 -23.48
N ILE A 286 47.98 9.76 -23.92
CA ILE A 286 48.39 9.68 -25.34
C ILE A 286 47.83 8.42 -25.98
N VAL A 287 46.84 8.58 -26.87
CA VAL A 287 46.32 7.52 -27.71
C VAL A 287 47.28 7.29 -28.87
N GLY A 288 47.71 6.04 -29.08
CA GLY A 288 48.55 5.69 -30.21
C GLY A 288 50.07 5.86 -30.02
N THR A 289 50.54 5.81 -28.79
CA THR A 289 52.00 5.84 -28.51
C THR A 289 52.64 4.54 -28.98
N VAL A 290 53.73 4.67 -29.76
CA VAL A 290 54.59 3.56 -30.16
C VAL A 290 55.74 3.44 -29.15
N LEU A 291 55.89 2.25 -28.56
CA LEU A 291 57.02 1.91 -27.70
C LEU A 291 58.11 1.25 -28.56
N ASN A 292 59.30 1.86 -28.62
CA ASN A 292 60.47 1.18 -29.15
C ASN A 292 61.09 0.31 -28.05
N LEU A 293 61.09 -0.99 -28.28
CA LEU A 293 61.66 -1.99 -27.38
C LEU A 293 62.97 -2.48 -27.97
N GLU A 294 63.98 -2.76 -27.08
CA GLU A 294 65.21 -3.40 -27.45
C GLU A 294 64.96 -4.89 -27.82
N ASP A 295 65.90 -5.45 -28.59
CA ASP A 295 65.83 -6.84 -29.05
C ASP A 295 65.75 -7.81 -27.86
N GLY A 296 64.70 -8.64 -27.82
CA GLY A 296 64.43 -9.57 -26.72
C GLY A 296 63.55 -9.02 -25.61
N SER A 297 63.06 -7.77 -25.69
CA SER A 297 62.10 -7.18 -24.76
C SER A 297 60.67 -7.37 -25.22
N ASP A 298 59.75 -7.55 -24.32
CA ASP A 298 58.34 -7.73 -24.58
C ASP A 298 57.46 -6.75 -23.79
N PHE A 299 56.39 -6.26 -24.38
CA PHE A 299 55.38 -5.40 -23.78
C PHE A 299 54.07 -6.11 -23.74
N LYS A 300 53.48 -6.20 -22.53
CA LYS A 300 52.13 -6.74 -22.36
C LYS A 300 51.31 -5.79 -21.51
N TYR A 301 50.06 -5.68 -21.82
CA TYR A 301 49.09 -5.19 -20.83
C TYR A 301 48.77 -6.32 -19.89
N ALA A 302 49.04 -6.09 -18.59
CA ALA A 302 48.62 -6.99 -17.54
C ALA A 302 47.11 -6.76 -17.34
N SER A 303 46.27 -7.58 -17.96
CA SER A 303 44.86 -7.72 -17.62
C SER A 303 44.76 -8.82 -16.57
N ALA A 304 44.12 -8.54 -15.43
CA ALA A 304 43.69 -9.63 -14.57
C ALA A 304 42.52 -10.35 -15.26
N ASP A 305 42.65 -11.65 -15.45
CA ASP A 305 41.51 -12.44 -15.90
C ASP A 305 40.45 -12.42 -14.79
N MET A 306 39.40 -11.61 -15.01
CA MET A 306 38.23 -11.64 -14.13
C MET A 306 37.45 -12.90 -14.46
N ASP A 307 37.20 -13.73 -13.42
CA ASP A 307 36.28 -14.86 -13.53
C ASP A 307 34.82 -14.33 -13.61
N ARG A 308 34.43 -13.99 -14.83
CA ARG A 308 33.13 -13.40 -15.15
C ARG A 308 31.98 -14.33 -14.79
N ASP A 309 32.19 -15.64 -14.94
CA ASP A 309 31.13 -16.64 -14.72
C ASP A 309 30.87 -16.80 -13.24
N SER A 310 31.91 -16.85 -12.39
CA SER A 310 31.76 -16.90 -10.93
C SER A 310 31.10 -15.63 -10.39
N ILE A 311 31.51 -14.44 -10.83
CA ILE A 311 30.92 -13.16 -10.41
C ILE A 311 29.46 -13.08 -10.81
N LYS A 312 29.13 -13.47 -12.04
CA LYS A 312 27.76 -13.50 -12.54
C LYS A 312 26.90 -14.47 -11.73
N LEU A 313 27.41 -15.67 -11.46
CA LEU A 313 26.71 -16.67 -10.68
C LEU A 313 26.42 -16.18 -9.26
N GLU A 314 27.39 -15.58 -8.58
CA GLU A 314 27.23 -15.00 -7.25
C GLU A 314 26.18 -13.87 -7.24
N LEU A 315 26.26 -12.94 -8.20
CA LEU A 315 25.33 -11.83 -8.32
C LEU A 315 23.91 -12.32 -8.61
N ASP A 316 23.75 -13.24 -9.56
CA ASP A 316 22.44 -13.81 -9.91
C ASP A 316 21.83 -14.54 -8.69
N TYR A 317 22.65 -15.29 -7.93
CA TYR A 317 22.19 -16.00 -6.72
C TYR A 317 21.74 -15.02 -5.63
N ILE A 318 22.52 -13.99 -5.32
CA ILE A 318 22.15 -12.99 -4.28
C ILE A 318 20.90 -12.22 -4.70
N ILE A 319 20.79 -11.83 -5.96
CA ILE A 319 19.60 -11.13 -6.49
C ILE A 319 18.37 -12.04 -6.38
N GLN A 320 18.51 -13.33 -6.72
CA GLN A 320 17.42 -14.30 -6.59
C GLN A 320 16.97 -14.45 -5.13
N GLN A 321 17.90 -14.54 -4.18
CA GLN A 321 17.58 -14.61 -2.76
C GLN A 321 16.91 -13.33 -2.28
N PHE A 322 17.41 -12.16 -2.70
CA PHE A 322 16.83 -10.86 -2.36
C PHE A 322 15.34 -10.78 -2.75
N PHE A 323 14.98 -11.16 -3.99
CA PHE A 323 13.59 -11.13 -4.45
C PHE A 323 12.74 -12.24 -3.81
N SER A 324 13.34 -13.38 -3.48
CA SER A 324 12.66 -14.42 -2.71
C SER A 324 12.26 -13.93 -1.31
N VAL A 325 13.19 -13.29 -0.58
CA VAL A 325 12.91 -12.69 0.73
C VAL A 325 11.91 -11.53 0.59
N ALA A 326 12.03 -10.73 -0.48
CA ALA A 326 11.11 -9.63 -0.76
C ALA A 326 9.69 -10.08 -1.16
N CYS A 327 9.45 -11.38 -1.34
CA CYS A 327 8.17 -11.93 -1.82
C CYS A 327 7.68 -11.28 -3.13
N VAL A 328 8.62 -10.96 -4.04
CA VAL A 328 8.34 -10.37 -5.35
C VAL A 328 8.64 -11.39 -6.44
N PRO A 329 7.71 -11.63 -7.39
CA PRO A 329 7.93 -12.59 -8.46
C PRO A 329 9.14 -12.20 -9.33
N SER A 330 10.03 -13.16 -9.61
CA SER A 330 11.22 -12.96 -10.45
C SER A 330 10.89 -12.52 -11.89
N SER A 331 9.69 -12.82 -12.37
CA SER A 331 9.19 -12.40 -13.69
C SER A 331 9.10 -10.89 -13.86
N ILE A 332 8.95 -10.12 -12.78
CA ILE A 332 8.89 -8.64 -12.81
C ILE A 332 10.24 -8.04 -13.20
N LEU A 333 11.33 -8.78 -13.00
CA LEU A 333 12.69 -8.32 -13.27
C LEU A 333 13.15 -8.56 -14.72
N GLY A 334 12.28 -9.02 -15.59
CA GLY A 334 12.63 -9.35 -16.97
C GLY A 334 13.52 -10.60 -17.10
N GLN A 335 13.72 -11.36 -16.03
CA GLN A 335 14.57 -12.56 -16.03
C GLN A 335 13.88 -13.82 -16.58
N SER A 336 12.59 -13.77 -16.82
CA SER A 336 11.85 -14.87 -17.44
C SER A 336 11.16 -14.42 -18.73
N ASN A 337 11.31 -15.21 -19.81
CA ASN A 337 10.52 -15.08 -21.03
C ASN A 337 9.06 -15.40 -20.70
N VAL A 338 8.27 -14.40 -20.37
CA VAL A 338 6.85 -14.51 -19.99
C VAL A 338 5.95 -14.73 -21.22
N SER A 339 6.50 -15.01 -22.38
CA SER A 339 5.72 -15.34 -23.57
C SER A 339 5.06 -16.70 -23.38
N ASN A 340 3.72 -16.76 -23.35
CA ASN A 340 2.88 -17.94 -23.25
C ASN A 340 2.80 -18.60 -21.86
N VAL A 341 2.80 -17.83 -20.76
CA VAL A 341 2.57 -18.36 -19.42
C VAL A 341 1.08 -18.59 -19.21
N SER A 342 0.69 -19.82 -18.82
CA SER A 342 -0.70 -20.14 -18.48
C SER A 342 -1.15 -19.44 -17.19
N GLU A 343 -2.45 -19.24 -17.01
CA GLU A 343 -3.06 -18.67 -15.78
C GLU A 343 -2.59 -19.43 -14.53
N THR A 344 -2.51 -20.75 -14.60
CA THR A 344 -1.99 -21.59 -13.50
C THR A 344 -0.54 -21.23 -13.15
N SER A 345 0.29 -21.01 -14.16
CA SER A 345 1.69 -20.62 -13.94
C SER A 345 1.81 -19.23 -13.34
N ILE A 346 0.98 -18.27 -13.79
CA ILE A 346 0.91 -16.92 -13.19
C ILE A 346 0.51 -17.04 -11.72
N THR A 347 -0.52 -17.83 -11.41
CA THR A 347 -0.97 -18.06 -10.04
C THR A 347 0.14 -18.64 -9.17
N MET A 348 0.90 -19.61 -9.67
CA MET A 348 2.04 -20.18 -8.93
C MET A 348 3.15 -19.16 -8.69
N LEU A 349 3.46 -18.32 -9.68
CA LEU A 349 4.48 -17.26 -9.55
C LEU A 349 4.11 -16.21 -8.49
N TYR A 350 2.82 -15.88 -8.36
CA TYR A 350 2.35 -14.89 -7.39
C TYR A 350 1.95 -15.50 -6.03
N GLN A 351 2.02 -16.83 -5.85
CA GLN A 351 1.57 -17.48 -4.62
C GLN A 351 2.29 -16.96 -3.37
N GLN A 352 3.59 -16.68 -3.46
CA GLN A 352 4.38 -16.15 -2.36
C GLN A 352 3.96 -14.72 -2.04
N THR A 353 3.78 -13.88 -3.06
CA THR A 353 3.27 -12.51 -2.93
C THR A 353 1.87 -12.49 -2.33
N ASP A 354 0.98 -13.38 -2.78
CA ASP A 354 -0.38 -13.51 -2.23
C ASP A 354 -0.35 -13.83 -0.73
N ASN A 355 0.47 -14.81 -0.33
CA ASN A 355 0.55 -15.22 1.07
C ASN A 355 1.13 -14.10 1.95
N PHE A 356 2.12 -13.37 1.45
CA PHE A 356 2.68 -12.20 2.10
C PHE A 356 1.62 -11.10 2.24
N CYS A 357 0.95 -10.71 1.16
CA CYS A 357 -0.04 -9.63 1.18
C CYS A 357 -1.30 -9.97 1.99
N LYS A 358 -1.71 -11.24 2.06
CA LYS A 358 -2.85 -11.67 2.88
C LYS A 358 -2.70 -11.33 4.36
N GLN A 359 -1.49 -11.37 4.91
CA GLN A 359 -1.23 -11.01 6.30
C GLN A 359 -1.49 -9.52 6.54
N TYR A 360 -1.04 -8.66 5.62
CA TYR A 360 -1.29 -7.21 5.68
C TYR A 360 -2.76 -6.88 5.46
N ILE A 361 -3.42 -7.56 4.51
CA ILE A 361 -4.87 -7.41 4.27
C ILE A 361 -5.67 -7.76 5.51
N ALA A 362 -5.35 -8.84 6.21
CA ALA A 362 -6.04 -9.22 7.44
C ALA A 362 -5.93 -8.12 8.52
N SER A 363 -4.74 -7.55 8.70
CA SER A 363 -4.52 -6.43 9.62
C SER A 363 -5.30 -5.18 9.18
N MET A 364 -5.35 -4.89 7.88
CA MET A 364 -6.13 -3.77 7.35
C MET A 364 -7.64 -3.99 7.52
N GLN A 365 -8.15 -5.21 7.34
CA GLN A 365 -9.55 -5.52 7.55
C GLN A 365 -9.98 -5.26 8.99
N GLU A 366 -9.17 -5.66 9.99
CA GLU A 366 -9.42 -5.39 11.40
C GLU A 366 -9.48 -3.88 11.67
N GLY A 367 -8.51 -3.13 11.18
CA GLY A 367 -8.49 -1.68 11.35
C GLY A 367 -9.63 -0.96 10.60
N PHE A 368 -10.01 -1.44 9.42
CA PHE A 368 -11.13 -0.87 8.66
C PHE A 368 -12.49 -1.14 9.32
N ALA A 369 -12.67 -2.29 9.96
CA ALA A 369 -13.84 -2.52 10.81
C ALA A 369 -13.93 -1.46 11.92
N LYS A 370 -12.78 -1.14 12.55
CA LYS A 370 -12.71 -0.08 13.57
C LYS A 370 -12.95 1.32 12.98
N ARG A 371 -12.46 1.59 11.78
CA ARG A 371 -12.74 2.82 11.03
C ARG A 371 -14.24 3.00 10.80
N LEU A 372 -14.93 1.94 10.36
CA LEU A 372 -16.39 1.97 10.15
C LEU A 372 -17.15 2.22 11.45
N GLU A 373 -16.74 1.65 12.58
CA GLU A 373 -17.30 1.98 13.88
C GLU A 373 -17.15 3.48 14.21
N TYR A 374 -15.99 4.07 13.93
CA TYR A 374 -15.76 5.50 14.16
C TYR A 374 -16.57 6.39 13.20
N MET A 375 -16.68 5.98 11.93
CA MET A 375 -17.56 6.65 10.97
C MET A 375 -19.03 6.61 11.44
N ARG A 376 -19.51 5.44 11.91
CA ARG A 376 -20.85 5.30 12.48
C ARG A 376 -21.09 6.29 13.63
N LYS A 377 -20.16 6.40 14.60
CA LYS A 377 -20.26 7.36 15.70
C LYS A 377 -20.38 8.80 15.21
N LEU A 378 -19.56 9.17 14.22
CA LEU A 378 -19.60 10.53 13.64
C LEU A 378 -20.90 10.79 12.89
N LEU A 379 -21.44 9.78 12.20
CA LEU A 379 -22.74 9.86 11.51
C LEU A 379 -23.90 10.00 12.52
N GLU A 380 -23.85 9.28 13.63
CA GLU A 380 -24.83 9.40 14.72
C GLU A 380 -24.84 10.82 15.33
N ILE A 381 -23.66 11.43 15.50
CA ILE A 381 -23.54 12.84 15.93
C ILE A 381 -24.21 13.77 14.92
N LYS A 382 -24.13 13.48 13.63
CA LYS A 382 -24.79 14.22 12.54
C LYS A 382 -26.29 13.92 12.41
N GLY A 383 -26.84 13.07 13.27
CA GLY A 383 -28.25 12.71 13.30
C GLY A 383 -28.66 11.54 12.39
N ILE A 384 -27.68 10.83 11.82
CA ILE A 384 -27.90 9.64 10.99
C ILE A 384 -27.72 8.41 11.88
N THR A 385 -28.82 7.74 12.24
CA THR A 385 -28.78 6.55 13.09
C THR A 385 -28.74 5.29 12.23
N ILE A 386 -27.77 4.42 12.48
CA ILE A 386 -27.59 3.13 11.82
C ILE A 386 -27.84 2.04 12.86
N THR A 387 -28.78 1.14 12.63
CA THR A 387 -29.06 0.01 13.55
C THR A 387 -27.90 -0.98 13.56
N ASP A 388 -27.76 -1.74 14.66
CA ASP A 388 -26.70 -2.74 14.77
C ASP A 388 -26.83 -3.82 13.69
N GLU A 389 -28.04 -4.30 13.41
CA GLU A 389 -28.32 -5.32 12.38
C GLU A 389 -27.84 -4.89 10.98
N VAL A 390 -28.11 -3.64 10.59
CA VAL A 390 -27.69 -3.09 9.30
C VAL A 390 -26.17 -2.88 9.29
N PHE A 391 -25.60 -2.38 10.38
CA PHE A 391 -24.17 -2.15 10.48
C PHE A 391 -23.36 -3.45 10.46
N ASP A 392 -23.82 -4.50 11.15
CA ASP A 392 -23.15 -5.81 11.23
C ASP A 392 -23.18 -6.55 9.89
N SER A 393 -24.07 -6.16 8.96
CA SER A 393 -24.07 -6.70 7.59
C SER A 393 -22.89 -6.24 6.74
N ILE A 394 -22.21 -5.15 7.14
CA ILE A 394 -21.14 -4.55 6.33
C ILE A 394 -19.84 -5.35 6.46
N SER A 395 -19.30 -5.73 5.32
CA SER A 395 -18.00 -6.39 5.20
C SER A 395 -17.08 -5.62 4.26
N VAL A 396 -15.79 -5.70 4.53
CA VAL A 396 -14.73 -5.06 3.76
C VAL A 396 -13.97 -6.13 2.98
N SER A 397 -13.92 -5.99 1.65
CA SER A 397 -13.17 -6.91 0.79
C SER A 397 -12.12 -6.19 -0.04
N PHE A 398 -10.97 -6.86 -0.21
CA PHE A 398 -9.84 -6.39 -0.99
C PHE A 398 -9.75 -7.17 -2.29
N ASN A 399 -9.63 -6.45 -3.39
CA ASN A 399 -9.38 -7.02 -4.71
C ASN A 399 -7.92 -6.78 -5.08
N VAL A 400 -7.06 -7.77 -4.82
CA VAL A 400 -5.62 -7.66 -5.11
C VAL A 400 -5.36 -7.51 -6.62
N ASN A 401 -4.37 -6.70 -6.96
CA ASN A 401 -4.01 -6.42 -8.35
C ASN A 401 -3.07 -7.51 -8.90
N ARG A 402 -3.62 -8.71 -9.14
CA ARG A 402 -2.88 -9.79 -9.81
C ARG A 402 -3.01 -9.64 -11.32
N PRO A 403 -1.92 -9.85 -12.09
CA PRO A 403 -2.05 -10.03 -13.54
C PRO A 403 -2.98 -11.22 -13.83
N VAL A 404 -4.04 -10.98 -14.58
CA VAL A 404 -5.04 -12.00 -14.96
C VAL A 404 -5.05 -12.11 -16.48
N ASP A 405 -5.20 -13.32 -16.99
CA ASP A 405 -5.57 -13.48 -18.38
C ASP A 405 -7.07 -13.18 -18.51
N ASN A 406 -7.39 -11.91 -18.77
CA ASN A 406 -8.76 -11.43 -18.90
C ASN A 406 -9.59 -12.29 -19.87
N LYS A 407 -8.97 -12.88 -20.90
CA LYS A 407 -9.67 -13.73 -21.87
C LYS A 407 -10.09 -15.07 -21.27
N SER A 408 -9.21 -15.71 -20.52
CA SER A 408 -9.51 -16.96 -19.82
C SER A 408 -10.52 -16.74 -18.70
N ASP A 409 -10.38 -15.64 -17.95
CA ASP A 409 -11.29 -15.27 -16.86
C ASP A 409 -12.71 -15.00 -17.36
N MET A 410 -12.85 -14.21 -18.42
CA MET A 410 -14.14 -13.97 -19.07
C MET A 410 -14.79 -15.26 -19.59
N LYS A 411 -13.99 -16.17 -20.16
CA LYS A 411 -14.49 -17.47 -20.61
C LYS A 411 -14.97 -18.33 -19.44
N ASN A 412 -14.22 -18.36 -18.34
CA ASN A 412 -14.59 -19.09 -17.13
C ASN A 412 -15.86 -18.51 -16.48
N MET A 413 -15.98 -17.18 -16.39
CA MET A 413 -17.20 -16.51 -15.89
C MET A 413 -18.42 -16.83 -16.77
N LYS A 414 -18.24 -16.81 -18.10
CA LYS A 414 -19.30 -17.20 -19.04
C LYS A 414 -19.75 -18.63 -18.82
N MET A 415 -18.82 -19.58 -18.70
CA MET A 415 -19.14 -20.99 -18.42
C MET A 415 -19.87 -21.17 -17.08
N GLN A 416 -19.43 -20.48 -16.03
CA GLN A 416 -20.09 -20.53 -14.72
C GLN A 416 -21.49 -19.91 -14.74
N HIS A 417 -21.70 -18.90 -15.56
CA HIS A 417 -23.01 -18.32 -15.77
C HIS A 417 -23.93 -19.27 -16.53
N GLU A 418 -23.47 -19.87 -17.61
CA GLU A 418 -24.21 -20.81 -18.45
C GLU A 418 -24.65 -22.07 -17.66
N CYS A 419 -23.82 -22.55 -16.72
CA CYS A 419 -24.20 -23.66 -15.83
C CYS A 419 -25.01 -23.23 -14.59
N GLY A 420 -25.38 -21.95 -14.46
CA GLY A 420 -26.16 -21.41 -13.33
C GLY A 420 -25.42 -21.28 -12.01
N ALA A 421 -24.09 -21.43 -12.00
CA ALA A 421 -23.28 -21.32 -10.80
C ALA A 421 -22.92 -19.87 -10.45
N MET A 422 -23.08 -18.91 -11.37
CA MET A 422 -22.75 -17.49 -11.17
C MET A 422 -23.87 -16.58 -11.68
N SER A 423 -24.24 -15.59 -10.87
CA SER A 423 -25.23 -14.59 -11.24
C SER A 423 -24.64 -13.51 -12.16
N LYS A 424 -25.50 -12.82 -12.96
CA LYS A 424 -25.11 -11.67 -13.77
C LYS A 424 -24.45 -10.57 -12.93
N GLN A 425 -25.00 -10.31 -11.75
CA GLN A 425 -24.45 -9.32 -10.83
C GLN A 425 -23.01 -9.64 -10.43
N THR A 426 -22.72 -10.91 -10.11
CA THR A 426 -21.36 -11.34 -9.74
C THR A 426 -20.38 -11.23 -10.91
N ILE A 427 -20.85 -11.46 -12.15
CA ILE A 427 -20.00 -11.28 -13.35
C ILE A 427 -19.65 -9.81 -13.54
N ILE A 428 -20.62 -8.92 -13.39
CA ILE A 428 -20.43 -7.48 -13.53
C ILE A 428 -19.48 -6.96 -12.43
N ASP A 429 -19.67 -7.43 -11.20
CA ASP A 429 -18.85 -7.06 -10.04
C ASP A 429 -17.39 -7.50 -10.20
N ARG A 430 -17.15 -8.66 -10.79
CA ARG A 430 -15.82 -9.22 -11.06
C ARG A 430 -15.22 -8.84 -12.41
N SER A 431 -15.98 -8.16 -13.26
CA SER A 431 -15.51 -7.76 -14.58
C SER A 431 -14.38 -6.72 -14.46
N PRO A 432 -13.22 -6.93 -15.09
CA PRO A 432 -12.14 -5.96 -15.09
C PRO A 432 -12.47 -4.65 -15.83
N TYR A 433 -13.59 -4.61 -16.53
CA TYR A 433 -14.05 -3.47 -17.31
C TYR A 433 -15.15 -2.65 -16.61
N THR A 434 -15.69 -3.14 -15.49
CA THR A 434 -16.75 -2.47 -14.74
C THR A 434 -16.16 -1.70 -13.57
N THR A 435 -16.40 -0.39 -13.51
CA THR A 435 -15.94 0.48 -12.42
C THR A 435 -17.00 0.71 -11.35
N ASP A 436 -18.28 0.57 -11.70
CA ASP A 436 -19.41 0.74 -10.79
C ASP A 436 -20.48 -0.30 -11.15
N THR A 437 -20.59 -1.32 -10.32
CA THR A 437 -21.53 -2.44 -10.51
C THR A 437 -22.97 -1.98 -10.50
N SER A 438 -23.33 -1.03 -9.63
CA SER A 438 -24.70 -0.56 -9.50
C SER A 438 -25.15 0.21 -10.73
N LEU A 439 -24.29 1.11 -11.22
CA LEU A 439 -24.54 1.89 -12.43
C LEU A 439 -24.65 1.00 -13.67
N GLU A 440 -23.80 -0.02 -13.76
CA GLU A 440 -23.82 -0.94 -14.90
C GLU A 440 -25.06 -1.84 -14.89
N MET A 441 -25.50 -2.28 -13.72
CA MET A 441 -26.76 -3.01 -13.57
C MET A 441 -27.96 -2.16 -13.99
N GLU A 442 -28.02 -0.89 -13.62
CA GLU A 442 -29.06 0.04 -14.04
C GLU A 442 -29.07 0.22 -15.57
N ARG A 443 -27.91 0.33 -16.19
CA ARG A 443 -27.78 0.44 -17.65
C ARG A 443 -28.29 -0.81 -18.37
N ILE A 444 -27.87 -1.99 -17.93
CA ILE A 444 -28.30 -3.27 -18.49
C ILE A 444 -29.85 -3.44 -18.38
N GLU A 445 -30.42 -3.06 -17.24
CA GLU A 445 -31.86 -3.13 -17.05
C GLU A 445 -32.61 -2.13 -17.95
N ALA A 446 -32.07 -0.91 -18.11
CA ALA A 446 -32.63 0.08 -19.02
C ALA A 446 -32.56 -0.36 -20.51
N GLU A 447 -31.49 -1.04 -20.89
CA GLU A 447 -31.33 -1.62 -22.23
C GLU A 447 -32.32 -2.76 -22.46
N ARG A 448 -32.48 -3.66 -21.48
CA ARG A 448 -33.47 -4.75 -21.54
C ARG A 448 -34.89 -4.23 -21.74
N ILE A 449 -35.31 -3.22 -20.99
CA ILE A 449 -36.62 -2.60 -21.10
C ILE A 449 -36.83 -1.99 -22.50
N LYS A 450 -35.82 -1.36 -23.09
CA LYS A 450 -35.88 -0.80 -24.44
C LYS A 450 -36.01 -1.90 -25.50
N GLU A 451 -35.28 -2.99 -25.36
CA GLU A 451 -35.36 -4.13 -26.28
C GLU A 451 -36.73 -4.81 -26.21
N GLU A 452 -37.31 -4.99 -25.03
CA GLU A 452 -38.65 -5.51 -24.83
C GLU A 452 -39.71 -4.60 -25.45
N GLN A 453 -39.55 -3.28 -25.36
CA GLN A 453 -40.47 -2.32 -25.99
C GLN A 453 -40.36 -2.32 -27.52
N ASN A 454 -39.15 -2.44 -28.08
CA ASN A 454 -38.96 -2.54 -29.52
C ASN A 454 -39.48 -3.85 -30.08
N THR A 455 -39.28 -4.97 -29.39
CA THR A 455 -39.83 -6.28 -29.82
C THR A 455 -41.34 -6.32 -29.74
N SER A 456 -41.93 -5.63 -28.77
CA SER A 456 -43.40 -5.52 -28.66
C SER A 456 -44.00 -4.57 -29.71
N GLY A 457 -43.22 -3.56 -30.16
CA GLY A 457 -43.60 -2.66 -31.26
C GLY A 457 -43.62 -3.37 -32.61
N ASP A 458 -42.59 -4.17 -32.88
CA ASP A 458 -42.47 -4.92 -34.14
C ASP A 458 -43.57 -6.01 -34.29
N SER A 459 -43.97 -6.61 -33.16
CA SER A 459 -45.07 -7.59 -33.14
C SER A 459 -46.46 -6.94 -33.42
N GLN A 460 -46.64 -5.66 -33.16
CA GLN A 460 -47.85 -4.92 -33.49
C GLN A 460 -47.86 -4.41 -34.94
N GLU A 461 -46.72 -4.12 -35.51
CA GLU A 461 -46.59 -3.74 -36.91
C GLU A 461 -46.82 -4.96 -37.85
N VAL A 462 -46.25 -6.13 -37.50
CA VAL A 462 -46.47 -7.38 -38.24
C VAL A 462 -47.97 -7.80 -38.22
N ASN A 463 -48.67 -7.64 -37.08
CA ASN A 463 -50.12 -7.93 -37.00
C ASN A 463 -50.97 -6.88 -37.73
N ARG A 464 -50.50 -5.64 -37.94
CA ARG A 464 -51.18 -4.65 -38.77
C ARG A 464 -51.05 -4.93 -40.27
N THR A 465 -49.85 -5.32 -40.73
CA THR A 465 -49.63 -5.67 -42.13
C THR A 465 -50.43 -6.90 -42.58
N ASP A 466 -50.57 -7.92 -41.74
CA ASP A 466 -51.37 -9.10 -42.05
C ASP A 466 -52.85 -8.78 -42.06
N ALA A 467 -53.38 -7.89 -41.21
CA ALA A 467 -54.81 -7.47 -41.23
C ALA A 467 -55.12 -6.57 -42.42
N ASP A 468 -54.21 -5.70 -42.85
CA ASP A 468 -54.38 -4.85 -44.02
C ASP A 468 -54.25 -5.62 -45.33
N MET A 469 -53.43 -6.69 -45.43
CA MET A 469 -53.35 -7.57 -46.56
C MET A 469 -54.64 -8.43 -46.74
N GLU A 470 -55.32 -8.87 -45.65
CA GLU A 470 -56.56 -9.62 -45.71
C GLU A 470 -57.74 -8.74 -46.14
N THR A 471 -57.74 -7.44 -45.82
CA THR A 471 -58.73 -6.46 -46.24
C THR A 471 -58.58 -6.08 -47.71
N ASP A 472 -57.31 -5.87 -48.21
CA ASP A 472 -57.15 -5.59 -49.65
C ASP A 472 -57.44 -6.75 -50.54
N SER A 473 -57.18 -8.02 -50.16
CA SER A 473 -57.52 -9.18 -50.93
C SER A 473 -59.05 -9.41 -50.97
N LYS A 474 -59.79 -8.98 -49.96
CA LYS A 474 -61.30 -9.01 -49.99
C LYS A 474 -61.89 -7.90 -50.83
N LEU A 475 -61.26 -6.74 -50.94
CA LEU A 475 -61.67 -5.65 -51.83
C LEU A 475 -61.40 -5.97 -53.30
N GLU A 476 -60.25 -6.56 -53.67
CA GLU A 476 -59.99 -6.99 -55.03
C GLU A 476 -60.96 -8.05 -55.52
N ASN A 477 -61.33 -9.03 -54.67
CA ASN A 477 -62.36 -10.05 -55.03
C ASN A 477 -63.79 -9.50 -55.16
N MET A 478 -64.06 -8.29 -54.60
CA MET A 478 -65.36 -7.61 -54.80
C MET A 478 -65.41 -6.75 -56.08
N ILE A 479 -64.29 -6.40 -56.66
CA ILE A 479 -64.23 -5.57 -57.87
C ILE A 479 -64.23 -6.42 -59.15
N ASP A 480 -63.76 -7.68 -59.13
CA ASP A 480 -63.73 -8.58 -60.29
C ASP A 480 -64.97 -9.40 -60.46
N GLY A 481 -66.00 -9.26 -59.59
CA GLY A 481 -67.30 -9.84 -59.74
C GLY A 481 -68.21 -9.09 -60.75
N LYS A 482 -67.87 -9.15 -62.05
CA LYS A 482 -68.73 -8.73 -63.11
C LYS A 482 -69.44 -9.93 -63.80
N ALA A 483 -70.69 -9.77 -63.74
CA ALA A 483 -71.70 -10.01 -64.87
C ALA A 483 -71.49 -11.25 -65.74
N ASP A 484 -72.37 -12.19 -65.51
CA ASP A 484 -73.33 -12.55 -66.52
C ASP A 484 -74.67 -12.96 -65.86
#